data_3c2e4b039089acbb624eee9efab867ad
#
_entry.id   3c2e4b039089acbb624eee9efab867ad
#
_cell.length_a   1.000
_cell.length_b   1.000
_cell.length_c   1.000
_cell.angle_alpha   90.00
_cell.angle_beta   90.00
_cell.angle_gamma   90.00
#
_symmetry.space_group_name_H-M   'P 1'
#
loop_
_entity.id
_entity.type
_entity.pdbx_description
1 polymer ?
#
loop_
_entity_poly.entity_id
_entity_poly.type
_entity_poly.pdbx_seq_one_letter_code
_entity_poly.pdbx_strand_id
1 'polypeptide(L)'
;MECAGDSWDANADHDVLLDPVLLRRSAKMYLNGVDPHTPLASPLYADLRGLPPLFIQAGTREILLSDSTRLAHSAHDAGVDVTLDLWDGMVHGWHYAVSLLPEARAAIENIREFISFHTTQEK
;
A
#
# COMPACT_ATOMS: atom_id res chain seq x y z
N MET A 1 9.81 -2.83 -7.95
CA MET A 1 9.24 -3.53 -6.76
C MET A 1 10.24 -4.56 -6.29
N GLU A 2 10.73 -4.39 -5.07
CA GLU A 2 11.76 -5.25 -4.47
C GLU A 2 11.23 -6.62 -4.05
N CYS A 3 9.94 -6.72 -3.73
CA CYS A 3 9.29 -7.93 -3.22
C CYS A 3 9.96 -8.45 -1.92
N ALA A 4 10.24 -7.55 -1.00
CA ALA A 4 10.93 -7.82 0.25
C ALA A 4 10.22 -7.14 1.45
N GLY A 5 10.56 -7.60 2.65
CA GLY A 5 10.00 -7.15 3.91
C GLY A 5 9.41 -8.32 4.69
N ASP A 6 9.29 -8.15 6.00
CA ASP A 6 8.92 -9.25 6.91
C ASP A 6 7.55 -9.85 6.58
N SER A 7 6.59 -9.04 6.11
CA SER A 7 5.25 -9.52 5.76
C SER A 7 5.23 -10.45 4.53
N TRP A 8 6.24 -10.40 3.66
CA TRP A 8 6.31 -11.26 2.48
C TRP A 8 6.39 -12.75 2.82
N ASP A 9 7.05 -13.08 3.91
CA ASP A 9 7.16 -14.46 4.40
C ASP A 9 6.12 -14.74 5.50
N ALA A 10 5.89 -13.78 6.41
CA ALA A 10 4.95 -13.97 7.52
C ALA A 10 3.48 -14.12 7.06
N ASN A 11 3.08 -13.44 5.99
CA ASN A 11 1.71 -13.45 5.48
C ASN A 11 1.53 -14.28 4.20
N ALA A 12 2.56 -15.01 3.76
CA ALA A 12 2.52 -15.80 2.53
C ALA A 12 1.33 -16.79 2.45
N ASP A 13 0.99 -17.42 3.59
CA ASP A 13 -0.12 -18.37 3.71
C ASP A 13 -1.45 -17.71 4.11
N HIS A 14 -1.43 -16.40 4.37
CA HIS A 14 -2.60 -15.67 4.87
C HIS A 14 -3.23 -14.75 3.82
N ASP A 15 -2.44 -14.27 2.87
CA ASP A 15 -2.95 -13.45 1.77
C ASP A 15 -3.59 -14.36 0.71
N VAL A 16 -4.91 -14.34 0.64
CA VAL A 16 -5.68 -15.19 -0.28
C VAL A 16 -5.75 -14.63 -1.69
N LEU A 17 -5.33 -13.40 -1.90
CA LEU A 17 -5.38 -12.74 -3.21
C LEU A 17 -4.01 -12.70 -3.90
N LEU A 18 -2.96 -12.48 -3.13
CA LEU A 18 -1.62 -12.31 -3.67
C LEU A 18 -0.75 -13.54 -3.41
N ASP A 19 -0.20 -14.09 -4.48
CA ASP A 19 0.78 -15.17 -4.42
C ASP A 19 2.20 -14.57 -4.51
N PRO A 20 3.06 -14.75 -3.47
CA PRO A 20 4.38 -14.14 -3.45
C PRO A 20 5.30 -14.66 -4.56
N VAL A 21 5.13 -15.90 -5.02
CA VAL A 21 5.93 -16.48 -6.12
C VAL A 21 5.55 -15.82 -7.44
N LEU A 22 4.26 -15.71 -7.71
CA LEU A 22 3.75 -15.05 -8.93
C LEU A 22 4.13 -13.58 -8.95
N LEU A 23 4.04 -12.87 -7.83
CA LEU A 23 4.42 -11.45 -7.75
C LEU A 23 5.91 -11.24 -8.02
N ARG A 24 6.80 -12.04 -7.40
CA ARG A 24 8.25 -11.97 -7.67
C ARG A 24 8.56 -12.24 -9.15
N ARG A 25 7.85 -13.20 -9.75
CA ARG A 25 8.00 -13.49 -11.20
C ARG A 25 7.54 -12.31 -12.05
N SER A 26 6.39 -11.73 -11.74
CA SER A 26 5.84 -10.57 -12.45
C SER A 26 6.76 -9.34 -12.32
N ALA A 27 7.26 -9.07 -11.11
CA ALA A 27 8.22 -8.01 -10.87
C ALA A 27 9.50 -8.20 -11.70
N LYS A 28 10.05 -9.41 -11.74
CA LYS A 28 11.23 -9.74 -12.55
C LYS A 28 10.98 -9.53 -14.05
N MET A 29 9.80 -9.91 -14.53
CA MET A 29 9.42 -9.70 -15.95
C MET A 29 9.27 -8.21 -16.26
N TYR A 30 8.62 -7.44 -15.37
CA TYR A 30 8.44 -5.99 -15.52
C TYR A 30 9.78 -5.25 -15.52
N LEU A 31 10.67 -5.58 -14.60
CA LEU A 31 11.97 -4.94 -14.45
C LEU A 31 12.92 -5.27 -15.62
N ASN A 32 12.79 -6.46 -16.22
CA ASN A 32 13.61 -6.90 -17.36
C ASN A 32 15.12 -6.61 -17.17
N GLY A 33 15.66 -6.91 -15.99
CA GLY A 33 17.05 -6.68 -15.64
C GLY A 33 17.40 -5.29 -15.10
N VAL A 34 16.42 -4.39 -14.99
CA VAL A 34 16.58 -3.09 -14.31
C VAL A 34 16.62 -3.30 -12.78
N ASP A 35 17.40 -2.48 -12.08
CA ASP A 35 17.51 -2.49 -10.63
C ASP A 35 16.12 -2.35 -9.98
N PRO A 36 15.72 -3.29 -9.10
CA PRO A 36 14.43 -3.23 -8.40
C PRO A 36 14.27 -1.99 -7.50
N HIS A 37 15.36 -1.30 -7.15
CA HIS A 37 15.33 -0.05 -6.37
C HIS A 37 15.13 1.20 -7.24
N THR A 38 14.99 1.05 -8.56
CA THR A 38 14.71 2.18 -9.45
C THR A 38 13.42 2.89 -9.02
N PRO A 39 13.45 4.22 -8.72
CA PRO A 39 12.32 4.96 -8.15
C PRO A 39 11.01 4.83 -8.93
N LEU A 40 11.08 4.81 -10.28
CA LEU A 40 9.89 4.66 -11.13
C LEU A 40 9.26 3.25 -11.07
N ALA A 41 10.03 2.25 -10.67
CA ALA A 41 9.54 0.88 -10.50
C ALA A 41 9.21 0.54 -9.04
N SER A 42 9.85 1.24 -8.10
CA SER A 42 9.69 1.07 -6.67
C SER A 42 9.61 2.43 -5.98
N PRO A 43 8.42 3.04 -5.87
CA PRO A 43 8.24 4.34 -5.25
C PRO A 43 8.78 4.47 -3.82
N LEU A 44 8.94 3.35 -3.12
CA LEU A 44 9.58 3.28 -1.80
C LEU A 44 10.99 3.88 -1.78
N TYR A 45 11.68 3.90 -2.92
CA TYR A 45 13.04 4.46 -3.10
C TYR A 45 13.04 5.82 -3.81
N ALA A 46 11.86 6.40 -4.02
CA ALA A 46 11.73 7.71 -4.65
C ALA A 46 11.97 8.85 -3.66
N ASP A 47 12.28 10.03 -4.19
CA ASP A 47 12.18 11.27 -3.43
C ASP A 47 10.70 11.64 -3.28
N LEU A 48 10.18 11.52 -2.06
CA LEU A 48 8.76 11.74 -1.76
C LEU A 48 8.47 13.19 -1.34
N ARG A 49 9.47 14.06 -1.26
CA ARG A 49 9.28 15.47 -0.88
C ARG A 49 8.35 16.19 -1.83
N GLY A 50 7.40 16.94 -1.26
CA GLY A 50 6.45 17.75 -2.03
C GLY A 50 5.27 16.97 -2.60
N LEU A 51 5.11 15.70 -2.25
CA LEU A 51 3.87 14.98 -2.52
C LEU A 51 2.70 15.60 -1.75
N PRO A 52 1.48 15.57 -2.31
CA PRO A 52 0.28 15.94 -1.59
C PRO A 52 0.06 14.98 -0.40
N PRO A 53 -0.89 15.29 0.50
CA PRO A 53 -1.27 14.38 1.57
C PRO A 53 -1.55 12.97 1.06
N LEU A 54 -1.02 11.96 1.75
CA LEU A 54 -1.15 10.56 1.39
C LEU A 54 -2.07 9.84 2.37
N PHE A 55 -2.96 9.01 1.83
CA PHE A 55 -3.76 8.06 2.58
C PHE A 55 -3.44 6.65 2.11
N ILE A 56 -2.89 5.84 3.01
CA ILE A 56 -2.45 4.47 2.72
C ILE A 56 -3.30 3.52 3.55
N GLN A 57 -4.04 2.62 2.90
CA GLN A 57 -4.76 1.54 3.56
C GLN A 57 -4.08 0.21 3.30
N ALA A 58 -3.92 -0.60 4.35
CA ALA A 58 -3.36 -1.94 4.24
C ALA A 58 -4.00 -2.90 5.24
N GLY A 59 -4.18 -4.15 4.83
CA GLY A 59 -4.65 -5.22 5.70
C GLY A 59 -3.49 -5.87 6.46
N THR A 60 -3.73 -6.28 7.71
CA THR A 60 -2.66 -6.91 8.52
C THR A 60 -2.29 -8.31 8.04
N ARG A 61 -3.07 -8.92 7.15
CA ARG A 61 -2.84 -10.26 6.59
C ARG A 61 -2.33 -10.26 5.15
N GLU A 62 -2.04 -9.07 4.58
CA GLU A 62 -1.49 -9.00 3.23
C GLU A 62 0.04 -9.05 3.21
N ILE A 63 0.61 -9.61 2.15
CA ILE A 63 2.07 -9.71 1.98
C ILE A 63 2.72 -8.34 1.75
N LEU A 64 1.98 -7.33 1.28
CA LEU A 64 2.46 -5.96 1.04
C LEU A 64 2.38 -5.04 2.27
N LEU A 65 2.03 -5.56 3.45
CA LEU A 65 1.96 -4.76 4.68
C LEU A 65 3.28 -4.03 4.98
N SER A 66 4.41 -4.71 4.85
CA SER A 66 5.73 -4.09 5.08
C SER A 66 6.03 -2.98 4.07
N ASP A 67 5.62 -3.13 2.81
CA ASP A 67 5.81 -2.09 1.79
C ASP A 67 4.96 -0.86 2.13
N SER A 68 3.72 -1.05 2.56
CA SER A 68 2.82 0.03 2.97
C SER A 68 3.33 0.80 4.19
N THR A 69 3.81 0.10 5.21
CA THR A 69 4.35 0.71 6.44
C THR A 69 5.66 1.44 6.17
N ARG A 70 6.55 0.87 5.36
CA ARG A 70 7.82 1.50 4.94
C ARG A 70 7.56 2.75 4.10
N LEU A 71 6.60 2.70 3.17
CA LEU A 71 6.23 3.86 2.35
C LEU A 71 5.67 5.00 3.21
N ALA A 72 4.77 4.67 4.15
CA ALA A 72 4.21 5.66 5.07
C ALA A 72 5.32 6.34 5.90
N HIS A 73 6.27 5.55 6.42
CA HIS A 73 7.40 6.06 7.17
C HIS A 73 8.31 6.97 6.33
N SER A 74 8.69 6.52 5.13
CA SER A 74 9.53 7.29 4.22
C SER A 74 8.88 8.61 3.78
N ALA A 75 7.56 8.60 3.54
CA ALA A 75 6.82 9.81 3.18
C ALA A 75 6.73 10.79 4.36
N HIS A 76 6.48 10.30 5.57
CA HIS A 76 6.48 11.11 6.78
C HIS A 76 7.86 11.76 7.00
N ASP A 77 8.95 11.01 6.86
CA ASP A 77 10.32 11.53 6.99
C ASP A 77 10.67 12.56 5.92
N ALA A 78 10.03 12.46 4.75
CA ALA A 78 10.12 13.46 3.68
C ALA A 78 9.27 14.72 3.91
N GLY A 79 8.54 14.80 5.05
CA GLY A 79 7.68 15.93 5.40
C GLY A 79 6.31 15.91 4.71
N VAL A 80 5.87 14.76 4.21
CA VAL A 80 4.53 14.57 3.64
C VAL A 80 3.54 14.30 4.77
N ASP A 81 2.34 14.87 4.68
CA ASP A 81 1.22 14.54 5.56
C ASP A 81 0.71 13.14 5.20
N VAL A 82 0.84 12.17 6.12
CA VAL A 82 0.55 10.75 5.85
C VAL A 82 -0.43 10.21 6.89
N THR A 83 -1.51 9.63 6.39
CA THR A 83 -2.41 8.79 7.19
C THR A 83 -2.21 7.33 6.77
N LEU A 84 -1.74 6.49 7.69
CA LEU A 84 -1.66 5.03 7.51
C LEU A 84 -2.82 4.39 8.28
N ASP A 85 -3.75 3.78 7.54
CA ASP A 85 -4.97 3.15 8.04
C ASP A 85 -4.84 1.62 7.91
N LEU A 86 -4.51 0.96 9.03
CA LEU A 86 -4.30 -0.49 9.09
C LEU A 86 -5.56 -1.22 9.53
N TRP A 87 -5.97 -2.23 8.76
CA TRP A 87 -7.18 -3.00 8.98
C TRP A 87 -6.85 -4.43 9.45
N ASP A 88 -7.20 -4.70 10.70
CA ASP A 88 -6.91 -6.01 11.30
C ASP A 88 -7.67 -7.14 10.60
N GLY A 89 -6.96 -8.24 10.33
CA GLY A 89 -7.52 -9.43 9.68
C GLY A 89 -7.81 -9.27 8.19
N MET A 90 -7.67 -8.07 7.60
CA MET A 90 -7.94 -7.88 6.17
C MET A 90 -6.76 -8.34 5.30
N VAL A 91 -7.11 -8.83 4.12
CA VAL A 91 -6.19 -9.27 3.05
C VAL A 91 -6.07 -8.18 2.00
N HIS A 92 -5.13 -8.32 1.06
CA HIS A 92 -4.99 -7.37 -0.02
C HIS A 92 -6.29 -7.18 -0.80
N GLY A 93 -6.66 -5.91 -1.06
CA GLY A 93 -7.82 -5.57 -1.90
C GLY A 93 -9.19 -5.95 -1.31
N TRP A 94 -9.34 -6.11 0.01
CA TRP A 94 -10.64 -6.41 0.63
C TRP A 94 -11.75 -5.42 0.22
N HIS A 95 -11.39 -4.24 -0.25
CA HIS A 95 -12.31 -3.22 -0.78
C HIS A 95 -13.22 -3.75 -1.89
N TYR A 96 -12.76 -4.73 -2.70
CA TYR A 96 -13.59 -5.34 -3.74
C TYR A 96 -14.82 -6.05 -3.19
N ALA A 97 -14.80 -6.43 -1.91
CA ALA A 97 -15.92 -7.07 -1.24
C ALA A 97 -16.92 -6.08 -0.60
N VAL A 98 -16.99 -4.85 -1.08
CA VAL A 98 -17.83 -3.76 -0.54
C VAL A 98 -19.32 -4.14 -0.42
N SER A 99 -19.83 -5.02 -1.26
CA SER A 99 -21.21 -5.50 -1.17
C SER A 99 -21.43 -6.53 -0.05
N LEU A 100 -20.37 -7.17 0.45
CA LEU A 100 -20.42 -8.29 1.38
C LEU A 100 -19.84 -7.94 2.75
N LEU A 101 -18.73 -7.17 2.79
CA LEU A 101 -17.98 -6.89 4.02
C LEU A 101 -18.27 -5.48 4.54
N PRO A 102 -18.70 -5.35 5.82
CA PRO A 102 -18.84 -4.05 6.49
C PRO A 102 -17.51 -3.28 6.52
N GLU A 103 -16.40 -3.97 6.75
CA GLU A 103 -15.05 -3.41 6.79
C GLU A 103 -14.66 -2.77 5.44
N ALA A 104 -15.03 -3.41 4.32
CA ALA A 104 -14.79 -2.84 3.00
C ALA A 104 -15.57 -1.52 2.79
N ARG A 105 -16.84 -1.47 3.25
CA ARG A 105 -17.64 -0.23 3.20
C ARG A 105 -17.03 0.87 4.06
N ALA A 106 -16.62 0.54 5.28
CA ALA A 106 -16.00 1.50 6.18
C ALA A 106 -14.66 2.02 5.63
N ALA A 107 -13.84 1.15 5.04
CA ALA A 107 -12.59 1.55 4.40
C ALA A 107 -12.83 2.54 3.23
N ILE A 108 -13.81 2.28 2.39
CA ILE A 108 -14.20 3.19 1.29
C ILE A 108 -14.71 4.52 1.85
N GLU A 109 -15.46 4.51 2.96
CA GLU A 109 -15.91 5.74 3.60
C GLU A 109 -14.75 6.58 4.15
N ASN A 110 -13.74 5.96 4.77
CA ASN A 110 -12.52 6.65 5.21
C ASN A 110 -11.80 7.32 4.03
N ILE A 111 -11.73 6.66 2.86
CA ILE A 111 -11.18 7.24 1.63
C ILE A 111 -11.99 8.48 1.22
N ARG A 112 -13.32 8.38 1.23
CA ARG A 112 -14.21 9.49 0.86
C ARG A 112 -14.00 10.69 1.78
N GLU A 113 -13.91 10.46 3.09
CA GLU A 113 -13.68 11.52 4.09
C GLU A 113 -12.34 12.20 3.88
N PHE A 114 -11.27 11.42 3.68
CA PHE A 114 -9.94 11.94 3.42
C PHE A 114 -9.92 12.84 2.18
N ILE A 115 -10.49 12.38 1.06
CA ILE A 115 -10.57 13.15 -0.18
C ILE A 115 -11.37 14.43 0.04
N SER A 116 -12.54 14.33 0.69
CA SER A 116 -13.40 15.49 0.95
C SER A 116 -12.70 16.55 1.80
N PHE A 117 -11.97 16.12 2.83
CA PHE A 117 -11.21 17.02 3.70
C PHE A 117 -10.15 17.79 2.93
N HIS A 118 -9.34 17.11 2.12
CA HIS A 118 -8.22 17.74 1.43
C HIS A 118 -8.61 18.52 0.16
N THR A 119 -9.74 18.22 -0.47
CA THR A 119 -10.20 18.93 -1.66
C THR A 119 -11.09 20.14 -1.35
N THR A 120 -11.68 20.22 -0.14
CA THR A 120 -12.56 21.35 0.23
C THR A 120 -11.77 22.57 0.73
N GLN A 121 -10.49 22.43 1.05
CA GLN A 121 -9.66 23.52 1.57
C GLN A 121 -9.04 24.43 0.50
N GLU A 122 -9.22 24.14 -0.78
CA GLU A 122 -8.68 24.91 -1.92
C GLU A 122 -9.61 26.04 -2.42
N LYS A 123 -10.44 26.65 -1.54
CA LYS A 123 -11.27 27.80 -1.91
C LYS A 123 -10.91 29.03 -1.11
#